data_c5a686d8cca009baa5562c99e249f428
#
_entry.id   c5a686d8cca009baa5562c99e249f428
#
_cell.length_a   1.000
_cell.length_b   1.000
_cell.length_c   1.000
_cell.angle_alpha   90.00
_cell.angle_beta   90.00
_cell.angle_gamma   90.00
#
_symmetry.space_group_name_H-M   'P 1'
#
loop_
_entity.id
_entity.type
_entity.pdbx_description
1 polymer ?
#
loop_
_entity_poly.entity_id
_entity_poly.type
_entity_poly.pdbx_seq_one_letter_code
_entity_poly.pdbx_strand_id
1 'polypeptide(L)'
;MAINWLAVCIGLIICFGGIYLKKTVSALVGASFGGILGVILAIVTAATMYEIDDKLFLYMIVGAVVFAIFCAAYDRLCSAIVTFIVSFVTLIIWLLFASEIEAIRMLILIASVVSFILSYIAYLLDTLSFIFITAFGGALIANIGFYGLIHHMELVDTIISMTWGYFDGFAGIFIGTGILGSIGCYVQYQRRKKQKNNVTEKDSELKKEQIQEKKSQIEKGTKRLEDI
;
A
#
# COMPACT_ATOMS: atom_id res chain seq x y z
N MET A 1 -15.17 11.12 -18.71
CA MET A 1 -14.85 12.41 -18.09
C MET A 1 -15.00 12.40 -16.56
N ALA A 2 -16.19 12.11 -15.98
CA ALA A 2 -16.39 12.08 -14.51
C ALA A 2 -15.44 11.07 -13.80
N ILE A 3 -15.24 9.90 -14.39
CA ILE A 3 -14.35 8.85 -13.84
C ILE A 3 -12.89 9.34 -13.78
N ASN A 4 -12.42 10.09 -14.79
CA ASN A 4 -11.05 10.62 -14.81
C ASN A 4 -10.85 11.66 -13.70
N TRP A 5 -11.80 12.56 -13.47
CA TRP A 5 -11.77 13.48 -12.33
C TRP A 5 -11.74 12.75 -10.99
N LEU A 6 -12.52 11.69 -10.86
CA LEU A 6 -12.53 10.85 -9.66
C LEU A 6 -11.16 10.17 -9.45
N ALA A 7 -10.54 9.66 -10.51
CA ALA A 7 -9.19 9.09 -10.45
C ALA A 7 -8.14 10.13 -10.01
N VAL A 8 -8.19 11.35 -10.54
CA VAL A 8 -7.31 12.45 -10.11
C VAL A 8 -7.48 12.74 -8.62
N CYS A 9 -8.74 12.95 -8.16
CA CYS A 9 -9.00 13.25 -6.76
C CYS A 9 -8.56 12.13 -5.82
N ILE A 10 -8.91 10.87 -6.11
CA ILE A 10 -8.50 9.71 -5.31
C ILE A 10 -6.98 9.58 -5.31
N GLY A 11 -6.34 9.69 -6.48
CA GLY A 11 -4.88 9.62 -6.60
C GLY A 11 -4.18 10.66 -5.74
N LEU A 12 -4.65 11.92 -5.74
CA LEU A 12 -4.11 12.99 -4.90
C LEU A 12 -4.33 12.74 -3.41
N ILE A 13 -5.51 12.26 -3.01
CA ILE A 13 -5.81 11.91 -1.61
C ILE A 13 -4.86 10.82 -1.13
N ILE A 14 -4.63 9.78 -1.92
CA ILE A 14 -3.71 8.70 -1.59
C ILE A 14 -2.26 9.22 -1.57
N CYS A 15 -1.87 10.02 -2.57
CA CYS A 15 -0.52 10.58 -2.69
C CYS A 15 -0.12 11.43 -1.48
N PHE A 16 -1.02 12.27 -0.96
CA PHE A 16 -0.70 13.19 0.15
C PHE A 16 -1.21 12.72 1.51
N GLY A 17 -2.22 11.85 1.54
CA GLY A 17 -2.89 11.37 2.75
C GLY A 17 -2.60 9.92 3.12
N GLY A 18 -1.81 9.20 2.33
CA GLY A 18 -1.59 7.75 2.48
C GLY A 18 -1.23 7.31 3.89
N ILE A 19 -0.40 8.08 4.60
CA ILE A 19 0.03 7.74 5.97
C ILE A 19 -1.14 7.67 6.97
N TYR A 20 -2.18 8.49 6.79
CA TYR A 20 -3.37 8.45 7.65
C TYR A 20 -4.31 7.29 7.29
N LEU A 21 -4.23 6.86 6.03
CA LEU A 21 -5.05 5.78 5.49
C LEU A 21 -4.36 4.42 5.55
N LYS A 22 -3.20 4.31 6.23
CA LYS A 22 -2.38 3.10 6.24
C LYS A 22 -3.20 1.84 6.50
N LYS A 23 -3.97 1.79 7.58
CA LYS A 23 -4.80 0.63 7.91
C LYS A 23 -5.91 0.37 6.89
N THR A 24 -6.56 1.42 6.41
CA THR A 24 -7.63 1.31 5.41
C THR A 24 -7.09 0.82 4.08
N VAL A 25 -5.95 1.37 3.64
CA VAL A 25 -5.29 0.95 2.38
C VAL A 25 -4.79 -0.48 2.51
N SER A 26 -4.16 -0.87 3.64
CA SER A 26 -3.74 -2.25 3.89
C SER A 26 -4.92 -3.22 3.86
N ALA A 27 -6.06 -2.87 4.49
CA ALA A 27 -7.27 -3.68 4.46
C ALA A 27 -7.85 -3.80 3.04
N LEU A 28 -7.89 -2.70 2.27
CA LEU A 28 -8.39 -2.69 0.89
C LEU A 28 -7.52 -3.57 -0.02
N VAL A 29 -6.21 -3.45 0.10
CA VAL A 29 -5.26 -4.29 -0.63
C VAL A 29 -5.43 -5.75 -0.23
N GLY A 30 -5.55 -6.05 1.07
CA GLY A 30 -5.85 -7.39 1.56
C GLY A 30 -7.15 -7.95 1.00
N ALA A 31 -8.21 -7.15 0.97
CA ALA A 31 -9.49 -7.54 0.37
C ALA A 31 -9.37 -7.88 -1.12
N SER A 32 -8.65 -7.05 -1.89
CA SER A 32 -8.43 -7.29 -3.32
C SER A 32 -7.67 -8.59 -3.56
N PHE A 33 -6.60 -8.82 -2.79
CA PHE A 33 -5.81 -10.05 -2.85
C PHE A 33 -6.62 -11.27 -2.43
N GLY A 34 -7.30 -11.18 -1.31
CA GLY A 34 -8.13 -12.25 -0.78
C GLY A 34 -9.25 -12.60 -1.74
N GLY A 35 -9.85 -11.61 -2.40
CA GLY A 35 -10.84 -11.83 -3.45
C GLY A 35 -10.28 -12.63 -4.62
N ILE A 36 -9.11 -12.24 -5.14
CA ILE A 36 -8.44 -12.96 -6.25
C ILE A 36 -8.09 -14.39 -5.84
N LEU A 37 -7.50 -14.59 -4.65
CA LEU A 37 -7.19 -15.92 -4.14
C LEU A 37 -8.44 -16.76 -3.92
N GLY A 38 -9.54 -16.15 -3.45
CA GLY A 38 -10.84 -16.80 -3.33
C GLY A 38 -11.38 -17.31 -4.66
N VAL A 39 -11.26 -16.49 -5.72
CA VAL A 39 -11.63 -16.90 -7.08
C VAL A 39 -10.75 -18.06 -7.58
N ILE A 40 -9.44 -17.98 -7.38
CA ILE A 40 -8.51 -19.07 -7.79
C ILE A 40 -8.86 -20.34 -7.04
N LEU A 41 -9.11 -20.27 -5.73
CA LEU A 41 -9.49 -21.42 -4.93
C LEU A 41 -10.83 -22.02 -5.41
N ALA A 42 -11.80 -21.17 -5.73
CA ALA A 42 -13.09 -21.60 -6.29
C ALA A 42 -12.90 -22.35 -7.63
N ILE A 43 -12.06 -21.83 -8.53
CA ILE A 43 -11.76 -22.48 -9.82
C ILE A 43 -11.10 -23.84 -9.61
N VAL A 44 -10.13 -23.92 -8.68
CA VAL A 44 -9.44 -25.18 -8.36
C VAL A 44 -10.41 -26.21 -7.77
N THR A 45 -11.28 -25.79 -6.84
CA THR A 45 -12.29 -26.68 -6.23
C THR A 45 -13.35 -27.09 -7.23
N ALA A 46 -13.76 -26.20 -8.14
CA ALA A 46 -14.70 -26.49 -9.20
C ALA A 46 -14.15 -27.51 -10.22
N ALA A 47 -12.88 -27.37 -10.57
CA ALA A 47 -12.21 -28.34 -11.46
C ALA A 47 -12.18 -29.76 -10.88
N THR A 48 -12.26 -29.90 -9.54
CA THR A 48 -12.29 -31.19 -8.84
C THR A 48 -13.71 -31.73 -8.59
N MET A 49 -14.74 -30.86 -8.50
CA MET A 49 -16.08 -31.23 -8.03
C MET A 49 -17.25 -31.00 -9.00
N TYR A 50 -17.02 -30.50 -10.20
CA TYR A 50 -18.03 -30.24 -11.24
C TYR A 50 -19.22 -29.32 -10.89
N GLU A 51 -19.19 -28.60 -9.76
CA GLU A 51 -20.23 -27.68 -9.34
C GLU A 51 -19.67 -26.24 -9.18
N ILE A 52 -19.90 -25.38 -10.16
CA ILE A 52 -19.22 -24.07 -10.24
C ILE A 52 -20.08 -22.87 -9.76
N ASP A 53 -21.42 -22.87 -9.95
CA ASP A 53 -22.12 -21.59 -10.14
C ASP A 53 -22.37 -20.72 -8.90
N ASP A 54 -22.82 -21.28 -7.78
CA ASP A 54 -23.25 -20.43 -6.64
C ASP A 54 -22.16 -20.15 -5.59
N LYS A 55 -21.10 -20.95 -5.59
CA LYS A 55 -20.07 -20.89 -4.53
C LYS A 55 -18.92 -19.93 -4.86
N LEU A 56 -18.71 -19.57 -6.12
CA LEU A 56 -17.60 -18.70 -6.56
C LEU A 56 -17.63 -17.34 -5.85
N PHE A 57 -18.80 -16.72 -5.82
CA PHE A 57 -18.99 -15.43 -5.16
C PHE A 57 -18.77 -15.50 -3.63
N LEU A 58 -19.17 -16.62 -3.00
CA LEU A 58 -18.93 -16.86 -1.58
C LEU A 58 -17.43 -16.98 -1.28
N TYR A 59 -16.69 -17.78 -2.04
CA TYR A 59 -15.23 -17.90 -1.86
C TYR A 59 -14.51 -16.57 -2.06
N MET A 60 -14.93 -15.77 -3.04
CA MET A 60 -14.40 -14.42 -3.27
C MET A 60 -14.61 -13.50 -2.05
N ILE A 61 -15.83 -13.46 -1.51
CA ILE A 61 -16.16 -12.62 -0.35
C ILE A 61 -15.41 -13.10 0.89
N VAL A 62 -15.44 -14.40 1.20
CA VAL A 62 -14.75 -14.96 2.37
C VAL A 62 -13.25 -14.70 2.28
N GLY A 63 -12.64 -14.94 1.12
CA GLY A 63 -11.23 -14.63 0.88
C GLY A 63 -10.94 -13.15 1.09
N ALA A 64 -11.74 -12.25 0.51
CA ALA A 64 -11.59 -10.81 0.66
C ALA A 64 -11.65 -10.38 2.14
N VAL A 65 -12.63 -10.84 2.90
CA VAL A 65 -12.81 -10.47 4.32
C VAL A 65 -11.66 -11.00 5.18
N VAL A 66 -11.29 -12.28 5.02
CA VAL A 66 -10.21 -12.90 5.82
C VAL A 66 -8.87 -12.17 5.57
N PHE A 67 -8.53 -11.93 4.30
CA PHE A 67 -7.28 -11.21 3.97
C PHE A 67 -7.31 -9.73 4.32
N ALA A 68 -8.47 -9.06 4.27
CA ALA A 68 -8.61 -7.70 4.74
C ALA A 68 -8.28 -7.58 6.24
N ILE A 69 -8.83 -8.48 7.06
CA ILE A 69 -8.58 -8.53 8.50
C ILE A 69 -7.11 -8.85 8.77
N PHE A 70 -6.56 -9.85 8.06
CA PHE A 70 -5.16 -10.25 8.19
C PHE A 70 -4.20 -9.09 7.85
N CYS A 71 -4.40 -8.40 6.72
CA CYS A 71 -3.57 -7.27 6.32
C CYS A 71 -3.74 -6.05 7.24
N ALA A 72 -4.93 -5.83 7.79
CA ALA A 72 -5.15 -4.77 8.78
C ALA A 72 -4.45 -5.05 10.13
N ALA A 73 -4.33 -6.33 10.50
CA ALA A 73 -3.66 -6.76 11.73
C ALA A 73 -2.13 -6.80 11.58
N TYR A 74 -1.63 -7.19 10.42
CA TYR A 74 -0.22 -7.40 10.14
C TYR A 74 0.30 -6.44 9.06
N ASP A 75 0.26 -5.14 9.31
CA ASP A 75 0.64 -4.07 8.37
C ASP A 75 2.01 -4.30 7.69
N ARG A 76 3.01 -4.75 8.44
CA ARG A 76 4.37 -4.97 7.90
C ARG A 76 4.42 -6.11 6.90
N LEU A 77 3.73 -7.20 7.22
CA LEU A 77 3.67 -8.36 6.35
C LEU A 77 2.88 -8.05 5.07
N CYS A 78 1.77 -7.32 5.22
CA CYS A 78 0.99 -6.85 4.08
C CYS A 78 1.83 -5.98 3.14
N SER A 79 2.58 -5.01 3.66
CA SER A 79 3.48 -4.16 2.86
C SER A 79 4.52 -4.98 2.10
N ALA A 80 5.11 -6.01 2.73
CA ALA A 80 6.07 -6.90 2.09
C ALA A 80 5.44 -7.73 0.96
N ILE A 81 4.27 -8.33 1.21
CA ILE A 81 3.53 -9.12 0.21
C ILE A 81 3.16 -8.26 -0.99
N VAL A 82 2.61 -7.06 -0.76
CA VAL A 82 2.25 -6.13 -1.84
C VAL A 82 3.47 -5.75 -2.66
N THR A 83 4.59 -5.40 -2.01
CA THR A 83 5.84 -5.07 -2.70
C THR A 83 6.35 -6.24 -3.52
N PHE A 84 6.30 -7.46 -2.99
CA PHE A 84 6.69 -8.67 -3.72
C PHE A 84 5.88 -8.81 -5.01
N ILE A 85 4.56 -8.74 -4.90
CA ILE A 85 3.68 -8.99 -6.03
C ILE A 85 3.79 -7.89 -7.08
N VAL A 86 3.77 -6.63 -6.66
CA VAL A 86 3.90 -5.48 -7.58
C VAL A 86 5.24 -5.55 -8.31
N SER A 87 6.35 -5.76 -7.59
CA SER A 87 7.67 -5.86 -8.23
C SER A 87 7.80 -7.07 -9.13
N PHE A 88 7.27 -8.23 -8.72
CA PHE A 88 7.30 -9.45 -9.50
C PHE A 88 6.51 -9.32 -10.82
N VAL A 89 5.27 -8.83 -10.73
CA VAL A 89 4.43 -8.60 -11.92
C VAL A 89 5.07 -7.57 -12.85
N THR A 90 5.56 -6.46 -12.31
CA THR A 90 6.22 -5.42 -13.10
C THR A 90 7.47 -5.94 -13.81
N LEU A 91 8.32 -6.71 -13.11
CA LEU A 91 9.49 -7.32 -13.71
C LEU A 91 9.14 -8.35 -14.77
N ILE A 92 8.13 -9.21 -14.54
CA ILE A 92 7.68 -10.17 -15.55
C ILE A 92 7.17 -9.45 -16.79
N ILE A 93 6.30 -8.46 -16.64
CA ILE A 93 5.77 -7.68 -17.76
C ILE A 93 6.95 -7.06 -18.54
N TRP A 94 7.88 -6.39 -17.85
CA TRP A 94 9.03 -5.78 -18.49
C TRP A 94 9.90 -6.79 -19.23
N LEU A 95 10.13 -7.96 -18.64
CA LEU A 95 10.94 -9.02 -19.22
C LEU A 95 10.25 -9.69 -20.44
N LEU A 96 8.92 -9.83 -20.41
CA LEU A 96 8.15 -10.33 -21.55
C LEU A 96 8.25 -9.39 -22.76
N PHE A 97 8.36 -8.08 -22.53
CA PHE A 97 8.57 -7.12 -23.62
C PHE A 97 10.02 -7.03 -24.10
N ALA A 98 10.99 -7.39 -23.25
CA ALA A 98 12.41 -7.20 -23.55
C ALA A 98 13.14 -8.44 -24.07
N SER A 99 12.56 -9.65 -23.97
CA SER A 99 13.29 -10.90 -24.20
C SER A 99 12.64 -11.85 -25.20
N GLU A 100 13.50 -12.56 -25.91
CA GLU A 100 13.10 -13.73 -26.72
C GLU A 100 12.70 -14.91 -25.81
N ILE A 101 11.78 -15.74 -26.31
CA ILE A 101 11.07 -16.78 -25.54
C ILE A 101 11.99 -17.81 -24.84
N GLU A 102 13.20 -18.03 -25.35
CA GLU A 102 14.11 -19.04 -24.80
C GLU A 102 14.70 -18.70 -23.42
N ALA A 103 14.79 -17.43 -23.08
CA ALA A 103 15.35 -16.97 -21.81
C ALA A 103 14.32 -16.87 -20.66
N ILE A 104 13.02 -17.11 -20.90
CA ILE A 104 11.94 -16.84 -19.94
C ILE A 104 12.12 -17.55 -18.61
N ARG A 105 12.59 -18.79 -18.57
CA ARG A 105 12.75 -19.53 -17.29
C ARG A 105 13.78 -18.91 -16.36
N MET A 106 14.94 -18.52 -16.89
CA MET A 106 15.99 -17.85 -16.13
C MET A 106 15.52 -16.46 -15.66
N LEU A 107 14.77 -15.76 -16.52
CA LEU A 107 14.27 -14.43 -16.22
C LEU A 107 13.21 -14.46 -15.10
N ILE A 108 12.31 -15.45 -15.08
CA ILE A 108 11.35 -15.65 -13.99
C ILE A 108 12.07 -15.89 -12.66
N LEU A 109 13.13 -16.67 -12.67
CA LEU A 109 13.93 -16.94 -11.46
C LEU A 109 14.60 -15.66 -10.95
N ILE A 110 15.22 -14.88 -11.84
CA ILE A 110 15.83 -13.59 -11.50
C ILE A 110 14.78 -12.62 -10.96
N ALA A 111 13.62 -12.50 -11.62
CA ALA A 111 12.52 -11.66 -11.17
C ALA A 111 12.02 -12.07 -9.78
N SER A 112 11.92 -13.37 -9.50
CA SER A 112 11.52 -13.88 -8.19
C SER A 112 12.52 -13.49 -7.10
N VAL A 113 13.82 -13.66 -7.35
CA VAL A 113 14.87 -13.32 -6.38
C VAL A 113 14.90 -11.82 -6.11
N VAL A 114 14.86 -10.99 -7.16
CA VAL A 114 14.86 -9.53 -7.01
C VAL A 114 13.62 -9.05 -6.25
N SER A 115 12.44 -9.58 -6.58
CA SER A 115 11.20 -9.24 -5.89
C SER A 115 11.20 -9.67 -4.42
N PHE A 116 11.83 -10.81 -4.11
CA PHE A 116 12.00 -11.25 -2.72
C PHE A 116 12.90 -10.32 -1.92
N ILE A 117 14.02 -9.86 -2.51
CA ILE A 117 14.92 -8.88 -1.89
C ILE A 117 14.19 -7.55 -1.65
N LEU A 118 13.45 -7.04 -2.63
CA LEU A 118 12.66 -5.81 -2.50
C LEU A 118 11.59 -5.94 -1.43
N SER A 119 10.90 -7.08 -1.35
CA SER A 119 9.91 -7.40 -0.33
C SER A 119 10.53 -7.41 1.07
N TYR A 120 11.71 -8.00 1.22
CA TYR A 120 12.44 -8.01 2.50
C TYR A 120 12.85 -6.60 2.94
N ILE A 121 13.34 -5.78 2.01
CA ILE A 121 13.65 -4.36 2.26
C ILE A 121 12.38 -3.62 2.68
N ALA A 122 11.24 -3.85 2.00
CA ALA A 122 9.96 -3.25 2.35
C ALA A 122 9.49 -3.65 3.76
N TYR A 123 9.69 -4.91 4.14
CA TYR A 123 9.40 -5.39 5.50
C TYR A 123 10.25 -4.68 6.57
N LEU A 124 11.55 -4.48 6.30
CA LEU A 124 12.44 -3.77 7.22
C LEU A 124 12.11 -2.27 7.34
N LEU A 125 11.79 -1.64 6.22
CA LEU A 125 11.50 -0.20 6.17
C LEU A 125 10.05 0.14 6.58
N ASP A 126 9.14 -0.84 6.59
CA ASP A 126 7.71 -0.75 6.98
C ASP A 126 7.06 0.58 6.57
N THR A 127 7.05 1.56 7.47
CA THR A 127 6.33 2.81 7.25
C THR A 127 6.94 3.67 6.13
N LEU A 128 8.25 3.61 5.89
CA LEU A 128 8.88 4.35 4.79
C LEU A 128 8.50 3.74 3.44
N SER A 129 8.50 2.42 3.33
CA SER A 129 8.03 1.72 2.12
C SER A 129 6.57 2.03 1.85
N PHE A 130 5.73 2.06 2.89
CA PHE A 130 4.32 2.41 2.74
C PHE A 130 4.12 3.84 2.23
N ILE A 131 4.86 4.81 2.78
CA ILE A 131 4.87 6.20 2.29
C ILE A 131 5.25 6.24 0.81
N PHE A 132 6.30 5.50 0.43
CA PHE A 132 6.76 5.47 -0.95
C PHE A 132 5.70 4.88 -1.89
N ILE A 133 5.15 3.70 -1.55
CA ILE A 133 4.13 3.03 -2.35
C ILE A 133 2.88 3.90 -2.52
N THR A 134 2.39 4.52 -1.44
CA THR A 134 1.19 5.35 -1.51
C THR A 134 1.42 6.68 -2.23
N ALA A 135 2.58 7.30 -2.07
CA ALA A 135 2.91 8.54 -2.76
C ALA A 135 3.06 8.32 -4.27
N PHE A 136 3.85 7.33 -4.69
CA PHE A 136 4.05 7.04 -6.11
C PHE A 136 2.82 6.38 -6.76
N GLY A 137 2.16 5.45 -6.06
CA GLY A 137 0.93 4.83 -6.54
C GLY A 137 -0.20 5.84 -6.70
N GLY A 138 -0.40 6.72 -5.71
CA GLY A 138 -1.36 7.80 -5.79
C GLY A 138 -1.03 8.80 -6.92
N ALA A 139 0.25 9.17 -7.08
CA ALA A 139 0.72 10.03 -8.15
C ALA A 139 0.48 9.41 -9.53
N LEU A 140 0.70 8.11 -9.69
CA LEU A 140 0.45 7.39 -10.93
C LEU A 140 -1.05 7.43 -11.29
N ILE A 141 -1.93 7.09 -10.35
CA ILE A 141 -3.38 7.13 -10.55
C ILE A 141 -3.84 8.54 -10.94
N ALA A 142 -3.33 9.57 -10.25
CA ALA A 142 -3.65 10.96 -10.55
C ALA A 142 -3.20 11.36 -11.97
N ASN A 143 -1.99 10.99 -12.37
CA ASN A 143 -1.46 11.33 -13.70
C ASN A 143 -2.18 10.59 -14.82
N ILE A 144 -2.56 9.32 -14.63
CA ILE A 144 -3.38 8.58 -15.61
C ILE A 144 -4.74 9.27 -15.79
N GLY A 145 -5.39 9.63 -14.67
CA GLY A 145 -6.66 10.36 -14.72
C GLY A 145 -6.53 11.73 -15.41
N PHE A 146 -5.46 12.46 -15.10
CA PHE A 146 -5.18 13.78 -15.70
C PHE A 146 -4.89 13.68 -17.21
N TYR A 147 -4.13 12.67 -17.62
CA TYR A 147 -3.88 12.40 -19.03
C TYR A 147 -5.16 12.08 -19.78
N GLY A 148 -6.02 11.22 -19.22
CA GLY A 148 -7.33 10.92 -19.81
C GLY A 148 -8.24 12.16 -19.92
N LEU A 149 -8.10 13.13 -19.01
CA LEU A 149 -8.81 14.41 -19.11
C LEU A 149 -8.30 15.28 -20.26
N ILE A 150 -6.98 15.41 -20.44
CA ILE A 150 -6.37 16.24 -21.47
C ILE A 150 -6.70 15.69 -22.86
N HIS A 151 -6.61 14.38 -23.04
CA HIS A 151 -6.81 13.72 -24.34
C HIS A 151 -8.26 13.32 -24.62
N HIS A 152 -9.20 13.69 -23.73
CA HIS A 152 -10.62 13.33 -23.82
C HIS A 152 -10.88 11.81 -23.95
N MET A 153 -9.96 10.99 -23.43
CA MET A 153 -10.06 9.52 -23.44
C MET A 153 -10.77 9.03 -22.16
N GLU A 154 -11.43 7.88 -22.27
CA GLU A 154 -11.91 7.19 -21.07
C GLU A 154 -10.73 6.59 -20.30
N LEU A 155 -10.89 6.42 -18.96
CA LEU A 155 -9.81 5.89 -18.11
C LEU A 155 -9.33 4.52 -18.58
N VAL A 156 -10.27 3.68 -19.02
CA VAL A 156 -9.99 2.32 -19.54
C VAL A 156 -9.17 2.39 -20.82
N ASP A 157 -9.54 3.28 -21.76
CA ASP A 157 -8.80 3.44 -23.01
C ASP A 157 -7.40 4.00 -22.79
N THR A 158 -7.26 4.89 -21.79
CA THR A 158 -5.94 5.40 -21.36
C THR A 158 -5.05 4.28 -20.85
N ILE A 159 -5.57 3.39 -19.99
CA ILE A 159 -4.84 2.24 -19.45
C ILE A 159 -4.48 1.25 -20.57
N ILE A 160 -5.42 0.97 -21.47
CA ILE A 160 -5.21 0.06 -22.59
C ILE A 160 -4.13 0.61 -23.54
N SER A 161 -4.20 1.90 -23.89
CA SER A 161 -3.20 2.53 -24.76
C SER A 161 -1.81 2.54 -24.13
N MET A 162 -1.71 2.70 -22.81
CA MET A 162 -0.44 2.54 -22.06
C MET A 162 0.13 1.11 -22.19
N THR A 163 -0.75 0.09 -22.14
CA THR A 163 -0.32 -1.32 -22.16
C THR A 163 0.15 -1.75 -23.54
N TRP A 164 -0.43 -1.21 -24.63
CA TRP A 164 -0.13 -1.61 -25.99
C TRP A 164 0.96 -0.79 -26.70
N GLY A 165 1.64 0.11 -25.98
CA GLY A 165 2.83 0.82 -26.49
C GLY A 165 2.55 1.93 -27.51
N TYR A 166 1.30 2.27 -27.81
CA TYR A 166 0.91 3.39 -28.68
C TYR A 166 0.99 4.74 -27.98
N PHE A 167 2.09 4.98 -27.23
CA PHE A 167 2.01 6.00 -26.22
C PHE A 167 3.14 7.04 -26.29
N ASP A 168 2.92 8.12 -27.00
CA ASP A 168 3.81 9.30 -27.00
C ASP A 168 3.82 10.02 -25.65
N GLY A 169 2.81 9.79 -24.80
CA GLY A 169 2.70 10.39 -23.46
C GLY A 169 3.34 9.60 -22.32
N PHE A 170 3.90 8.41 -22.56
CA PHE A 170 4.46 7.54 -21.52
C PHE A 170 5.52 8.24 -20.68
N ALA A 171 6.46 8.93 -21.34
CA ALA A 171 7.49 9.72 -20.69
C ALA A 171 6.90 10.83 -19.79
N GLY A 172 5.86 11.51 -20.25
CA GLY A 172 5.19 12.58 -19.50
C GLY A 172 4.54 12.07 -18.21
N ILE A 173 3.85 10.94 -18.25
CA ILE A 173 3.24 10.31 -17.06
C ILE A 173 4.33 9.87 -16.07
N PHE A 174 5.43 9.25 -16.54
CA PHE A 174 6.51 8.85 -15.65
C PHE A 174 7.20 10.02 -14.99
N ILE A 175 7.51 11.08 -15.74
CA ILE A 175 8.12 12.31 -15.19
C ILE A 175 7.14 12.96 -14.20
N GLY A 176 5.87 13.12 -14.58
CA GLY A 176 4.83 13.65 -13.69
C GLY A 176 4.66 12.84 -12.42
N THR A 177 4.66 11.50 -12.53
CA THR A 177 4.58 10.59 -11.39
C THR A 177 5.83 10.71 -10.51
N GLY A 178 7.01 10.84 -11.10
CA GLY A 178 8.26 11.06 -10.37
C GLY A 178 8.22 12.34 -9.54
N ILE A 179 7.82 13.46 -10.14
CA ILE A 179 7.74 14.76 -9.47
C ILE A 179 6.66 14.74 -8.38
N LEU A 180 5.42 14.37 -8.73
CA LEU A 180 4.29 14.39 -7.80
C LEU A 180 4.48 13.38 -6.66
N GLY A 181 5.00 12.18 -6.97
CA GLY A 181 5.32 11.15 -5.99
C GLY A 181 6.41 11.61 -5.01
N SER A 182 7.44 12.28 -5.49
CA SER A 182 8.51 12.82 -4.63
C SER A 182 7.99 13.90 -3.68
N ILE A 183 7.13 14.80 -4.16
CA ILE A 183 6.46 15.80 -3.33
C ILE A 183 5.55 15.11 -2.30
N GLY A 184 4.77 14.10 -2.71
CA GLY A 184 3.93 13.30 -1.84
C GLY A 184 4.72 12.60 -0.73
N CYS A 185 5.83 11.96 -1.08
CA CYS A 185 6.76 11.34 -0.11
C CYS A 185 7.28 12.36 0.90
N TYR A 186 7.73 13.52 0.45
CA TYR A 186 8.25 14.57 1.33
C TYR A 186 7.18 15.06 2.32
N VAL A 187 5.97 15.34 1.84
CA VAL A 187 4.86 15.80 2.67
C VAL A 187 4.45 14.75 3.71
N GLN A 188 4.31 13.49 3.29
CA GLN A 188 3.97 12.39 4.19
C GLN A 188 5.07 12.15 5.25
N TYR A 189 6.35 12.21 4.84
CA TYR A 189 7.48 12.07 5.76
C TYR A 189 7.52 13.18 6.81
N GLN A 190 7.31 14.43 6.42
CA GLN A 190 7.25 15.56 7.35
C GLN A 190 6.10 15.43 8.35
N ARG A 191 4.93 14.98 7.90
CA ARG A 191 3.78 14.73 8.76
C ARG A 191 4.07 13.62 9.77
N ARG A 192 4.71 12.52 9.34
CA ARG A 192 5.15 11.46 10.24
C ARG A 192 6.10 11.97 11.32
N LYS A 193 7.08 12.80 10.94
CA LYS A 193 8.03 13.37 11.89
C LYS A 193 7.33 14.21 12.97
N LYS A 194 6.36 15.04 12.56
CA LYS A 194 5.55 15.82 13.50
C LYS A 194 4.73 14.93 14.44
N GLN A 195 4.07 13.89 13.93
CA GLN A 195 3.32 12.95 14.77
C GLN A 195 4.21 12.27 15.81
N LYS A 196 5.39 11.82 15.41
CA LYS A 196 6.33 11.16 16.32
C LYS A 196 6.78 12.12 17.44
N ASN A 197 7.07 13.37 17.10
CA ASN A 197 7.46 14.37 18.10
C ASN A 197 6.33 14.65 19.10
N ASN A 198 5.10 14.81 18.63
CA ASN A 198 3.94 15.05 19.49
C ASN A 198 3.66 13.87 20.45
N VAL A 199 3.84 12.63 20.00
CA VAL A 199 3.69 11.43 20.84
C VAL A 199 4.79 11.40 21.90
N THR A 200 6.04 11.66 21.52
CA THR A 200 7.18 11.68 22.46
C THR A 200 7.00 12.77 23.52
N GLU A 201 6.48 13.93 23.15
CA GLU A 201 6.20 15.04 24.06
C GLU A 201 5.12 14.66 25.08
N LYS A 202 3.98 14.11 24.61
CA LYS A 202 2.91 13.60 25.49
C LYS A 202 3.39 12.52 26.44
N ASP A 203 4.18 11.56 25.96
CA ASP A 203 4.74 10.51 26.81
C ASP A 203 5.68 11.07 27.87
N SER A 204 6.42 12.13 27.55
CA SER A 204 7.29 12.81 28.50
C SER A 204 6.51 13.59 29.56
N GLU A 205 5.39 14.21 29.20
CA GLU A 205 4.48 14.89 30.12
C GLU A 205 3.80 13.91 31.07
N LEU A 206 3.24 12.82 30.53
CA LEU A 206 2.62 11.76 31.35
C LEU A 206 3.60 11.15 32.37
N LYS A 207 4.86 10.94 31.97
CA LYS A 207 5.89 10.46 32.90
C LYS A 207 6.20 11.48 34.00
N LYS A 208 6.24 12.78 33.68
CA LYS A 208 6.43 13.83 34.68
C LYS A 208 5.29 13.89 35.69
N GLU A 209 4.04 13.81 35.23
CA GLU A 209 2.86 13.76 36.09
C GLU A 209 2.89 12.54 37.03
N GLN A 210 3.18 11.35 36.51
CA GLN A 210 3.30 10.14 37.34
C GLN A 210 4.41 10.24 38.40
N ILE A 211 5.54 10.86 38.06
CA ILE A 211 6.62 11.07 39.02
C ILE A 211 6.20 12.06 40.11
N GLN A 212 5.47 13.11 39.74
CA GLN A 212 5.00 14.12 40.66
C GLN A 212 3.93 13.57 41.60
N GLU A 213 3.03 12.75 41.11
CA GLU A 213 2.02 12.05 41.90
C GLU A 213 2.66 11.06 42.90
N LYS A 214 3.64 10.27 42.49
CA LYS A 214 4.39 9.40 43.38
C LYS A 214 5.13 10.17 44.49
N LYS A 215 5.76 11.30 44.15
CA LYS A 215 6.42 12.16 45.16
C LYS A 215 5.43 12.69 46.19
N SER A 216 4.27 13.15 45.75
CA SER A 216 3.20 13.63 46.63
C SER A 216 2.65 12.53 47.56
N GLN A 217 2.53 11.30 47.07
CA GLN A 217 2.12 10.14 47.88
C GLN A 217 3.17 9.76 48.92
N ILE A 218 4.45 9.81 48.59
CA ILE A 218 5.55 9.54 49.51
C ILE A 218 5.57 10.61 50.62
N GLU A 219 5.45 11.87 50.25
CA GLU A 219 5.43 12.97 51.20
C GLU A 219 4.28 12.91 52.20
N LYS A 220 3.07 12.54 51.71
CA LYS A 220 1.91 12.29 52.56
C LYS A 220 2.09 11.06 53.48
N GLY A 221 2.78 10.04 53.00
CA GLY A 221 3.11 8.86 53.81
C GLY A 221 4.11 9.17 54.90
N THR A 222 5.14 9.98 54.61
CA THR A 222 6.16 10.39 55.58
C THR A 222 5.57 11.25 56.67
N LYS A 223 4.72 12.24 56.36
CA LYS A 223 4.02 13.06 57.35
C LYS A 223 3.15 12.23 58.31
N ARG A 224 2.49 11.19 57.84
CA ARG A 224 1.69 10.32 58.72
C ARG A 224 2.53 9.49 59.68
N LEU A 225 3.80 9.23 59.35
CA LEU A 225 4.72 8.49 60.24
C LEU A 225 5.38 9.41 61.29
N GLU A 226 5.47 10.70 61.02
CA GLU A 226 5.98 11.70 61.98
C GLU A 226 4.94 12.11 63.04
N ASP A 227 3.64 11.88 62.77
CA ASP A 227 2.54 12.21 63.66
C ASP A 227 2.18 11.05 64.62
N ILE A 228 2.93 9.93 64.62
CA ILE A 228 2.79 8.77 65.53
C ILE A 228 3.93 8.75 66.54
#